data_8b05f54afb5c3fab17e2aed62947b36d
#
_entry.id   8b05f54afb5c3fab17e2aed62947b36d
#
_cell.length_a   1.000
_cell.length_b   1.000
_cell.length_c   1.000
_cell.angle_alpha   90.00
_cell.angle_beta   90.00
_cell.angle_gamma   90.00
#
_symmetry.space_group_name_H-M   'P 1'
#
loop_
_entity.id
_entity.type
_entity.pdbx_description
1 polymer ?
#
loop_
_entity_poly.entity_id
_entity_poly.type
_entity_poly.pdbx_seq_one_letter_code
_entity_poly.pdbx_strand_id
1 'polypeptide(L)'
;MKKRLLQAAIAAALTMAFTVPAFANPFSDVPAKHWAYDAVSKLAQAGIVDGYDDGTFKGDKTMTRYEMAQVVAKAMNKNLNPDQQATVDKLSKEFATELNTLGVKVDGLQDQMDNLVKMSGDARVRYGSVEDGASKVDYRARFGVDGKISDNMKFSARLTTGDINAKEDNSDAKIDLDTANVSFNALGLGNTIGRQDFFLGSGAIMDGTLNGISSQLGNVKVFAGNTKQADRVYAAEYGTTFNGVKLGADFLKNDTTGNKLYGANAAFGIAKNVTANAEYVKNDTTDATATAYGVKFDKVGLSATYRDIEAGALDSYSTLNDGLTGLDVTGKVKGMEYQYDKDLDKNVNLNVKYQDFDNDNHRTSASVNVKF
;
A
#
# COMPACT_ATOMS: atom_id res chain seq x y z
N MET A 1 -36.92 14.68 -20.44
CA MET A 1 -36.37 15.42 -21.59
C MET A 1 -34.85 15.38 -21.67
N LYS A 2 -34.09 15.64 -20.61
CA LYS A 2 -32.61 15.65 -20.67
C LYS A 2 -31.95 14.32 -21.09
N LYS A 3 -32.50 13.16 -20.69
CA LYS A 3 -31.95 11.82 -21.05
C LYS A 3 -32.13 11.47 -22.54
N ARG A 4 -33.27 11.86 -23.14
CA ARG A 4 -33.53 11.61 -24.57
C ARG A 4 -32.68 12.51 -25.48
N LEU A 5 -32.40 13.73 -25.06
CA LEU A 5 -31.51 14.67 -25.77
C LEU A 5 -30.04 14.18 -25.73
N LEU A 6 -29.60 13.58 -24.62
CA LEU A 6 -28.26 13.03 -24.50
C LEU A 6 -28.07 11.80 -25.42
N GLN A 7 -29.05 10.92 -25.47
CA GLN A 7 -29.04 9.74 -26.34
C GLN A 7 -29.04 10.12 -27.83
N ALA A 8 -29.80 11.11 -28.22
CA ALA A 8 -29.79 11.64 -29.58
C ALA A 8 -28.48 12.36 -29.95
N ALA A 9 -27.91 13.12 -29.02
CA ALA A 9 -26.62 13.78 -29.21
C ALA A 9 -25.45 12.81 -29.32
N ILE A 10 -25.46 11.72 -28.56
CA ILE A 10 -24.42 10.68 -28.62
C ILE A 10 -24.50 9.92 -29.96
N ALA A 11 -25.70 9.53 -30.39
CA ALA A 11 -25.88 8.90 -31.71
C ALA A 11 -25.45 9.84 -32.85
N ALA A 12 -25.79 11.13 -32.77
CA ALA A 12 -25.38 12.10 -33.77
C ALA A 12 -23.89 12.41 -33.80
N ALA A 13 -23.22 12.43 -32.63
CA ALA A 13 -21.77 12.66 -32.56
C ALA A 13 -20.96 11.49 -33.15
N LEU A 14 -21.40 10.24 -32.92
CA LEU A 14 -20.76 9.04 -33.50
C LEU A 14 -20.99 8.95 -35.03
N THR A 15 -22.06 9.54 -35.54
CA THR A 15 -22.43 9.39 -36.97
C THR A 15 -21.75 10.38 -37.93
N MET A 16 -21.34 11.56 -37.44
CA MET A 16 -20.68 12.55 -38.31
C MET A 16 -19.30 12.17 -38.81
N ALA A 17 -18.77 11.07 -38.31
CA ALA A 17 -17.38 10.69 -38.54
C ALA A 17 -17.16 9.48 -39.47
N PHE A 18 -18.19 8.70 -39.84
CA PHE A 18 -18.05 7.55 -40.70
C PHE A 18 -18.41 7.88 -42.16
N THR A 19 -17.44 8.11 -43.04
CA THR A 19 -17.63 8.22 -44.46
C THR A 19 -17.62 6.80 -45.07
N VAL A 20 -18.77 6.11 -45.10
CA VAL A 20 -18.96 4.81 -45.77
C VAL A 20 -20.03 4.97 -46.84
N PRO A 21 -19.96 4.30 -48.02
CA PRO A 21 -21.01 4.36 -49.04
C PRO A 21 -22.36 3.87 -48.46
N ALA A 22 -23.46 4.43 -48.98
CA ALA A 22 -24.81 4.12 -48.55
C ALA A 22 -25.16 2.66 -48.83
N PHE A 23 -25.21 1.85 -47.77
CA PHE A 23 -25.73 0.48 -47.80
C PHE A 23 -27.08 0.42 -47.05
N ALA A 24 -27.91 -0.57 -47.39
CA ALA A 24 -29.22 -0.75 -46.76
C ALA A 24 -29.09 -0.94 -45.25
N ASN A 25 -30.00 -0.31 -44.49
CA ASN A 25 -30.09 -0.48 -43.04
C ASN A 25 -30.48 -1.93 -42.72
N PRO A 26 -29.74 -2.64 -41.86
CA PRO A 26 -30.05 -4.02 -41.49
C PRO A 26 -31.30 -4.13 -40.57
N PHE A 27 -31.86 -3.02 -40.08
CA PHE A 27 -32.99 -3.03 -39.14
C PHE A 27 -34.33 -2.68 -39.84
N SER A 28 -35.33 -3.52 -39.65
CA SER A 28 -36.65 -3.42 -40.32
C SER A 28 -37.54 -2.29 -39.79
N ASP A 29 -37.26 -1.81 -38.56
CA ASP A 29 -38.03 -0.79 -37.85
C ASP A 29 -37.46 0.64 -37.99
N VAL A 30 -36.40 0.85 -38.78
CA VAL A 30 -35.85 2.17 -39.07
C VAL A 30 -36.18 2.54 -40.52
N PRO A 31 -37.21 3.37 -40.79
CA PRO A 31 -37.64 3.71 -42.15
C PRO A 31 -36.58 4.49 -42.93
N ALA A 32 -36.41 4.22 -44.21
CA ALA A 32 -35.42 4.88 -45.08
C ALA A 32 -35.54 6.43 -45.12
N LYS A 33 -36.70 6.96 -44.81
CA LYS A 33 -36.94 8.42 -44.73
C LYS A 33 -36.69 9.01 -43.32
N HIS A 34 -36.34 8.19 -42.35
CA HIS A 34 -36.07 8.66 -40.99
C HIS A 34 -34.70 9.31 -40.95
N TRP A 35 -34.55 10.44 -40.25
CA TRP A 35 -33.30 11.20 -40.17
C TRP A 35 -32.12 10.37 -39.63
N ALA A 36 -32.40 9.37 -38.79
CA ALA A 36 -31.38 8.50 -38.19
C ALA A 36 -31.02 7.29 -39.08
N TYR A 37 -31.66 7.07 -40.24
CA TYR A 37 -31.48 5.89 -41.07
C TYR A 37 -30.01 5.65 -41.44
N ASP A 38 -29.36 6.69 -41.98
CA ASP A 38 -27.96 6.62 -42.42
C ASP A 38 -27.01 6.45 -41.22
N ALA A 39 -27.35 7.09 -40.11
CA ALA A 39 -26.59 7.02 -38.88
C ALA A 39 -26.58 5.61 -38.28
N VAL A 40 -27.74 5.03 -38.12
CA VAL A 40 -27.92 3.67 -37.58
C VAL A 40 -27.32 2.63 -38.52
N SER A 41 -27.51 2.79 -39.84
CA SER A 41 -26.90 1.90 -40.85
C SER A 41 -25.38 1.91 -40.78
N LYS A 42 -24.77 3.08 -40.68
CA LYS A 42 -23.29 3.22 -40.52
C LYS A 42 -22.76 2.58 -39.24
N LEU A 43 -23.48 2.77 -38.12
CA LEU A 43 -23.09 2.16 -36.84
C LEU A 43 -23.21 0.64 -36.86
N ALA A 44 -24.25 0.11 -37.52
CA ALA A 44 -24.43 -1.33 -37.69
C ALA A 44 -23.36 -1.94 -38.59
N GLN A 45 -23.02 -1.32 -39.73
CA GLN A 45 -21.95 -1.77 -40.61
C GLN A 45 -20.57 -1.74 -39.95
N ALA A 46 -20.32 -0.74 -39.10
CA ALA A 46 -19.13 -0.65 -38.29
C ALA A 46 -19.09 -1.71 -37.14
N GLY A 47 -20.17 -2.47 -36.96
CA GLY A 47 -20.32 -3.46 -35.87
C GLY A 47 -20.28 -2.83 -34.50
N ILE A 48 -20.80 -1.61 -34.38
CA ILE A 48 -20.92 -0.87 -33.12
C ILE A 48 -22.31 -1.14 -32.51
N VAL A 49 -23.32 -1.26 -33.37
CA VAL A 49 -24.70 -1.58 -33.01
C VAL A 49 -25.14 -2.84 -33.71
N ASP A 50 -25.61 -3.85 -32.99
CA ASP A 50 -26.05 -5.13 -33.55
C ASP A 50 -27.59 -5.20 -33.70
N GLY A 51 -28.35 -4.32 -33.04
CA GLY A 51 -29.79 -4.41 -32.91
C GLY A 51 -30.25 -5.54 -31.97
N TYR A 52 -31.46 -5.97 -32.18
CA TYR A 52 -32.06 -7.09 -31.43
C TYR A 52 -32.17 -8.35 -32.32
N ASP A 53 -32.30 -9.51 -31.68
CA ASP A 53 -32.35 -10.81 -32.37
C ASP A 53 -33.53 -10.93 -33.35
N ASP A 54 -34.54 -10.06 -33.23
CA ASP A 54 -35.71 -9.96 -34.13
C ASP A 54 -35.41 -9.07 -35.37
N GLY A 55 -34.18 -8.61 -35.58
CA GLY A 55 -33.82 -7.77 -36.70
C GLY A 55 -34.33 -6.33 -36.59
N THR A 56 -34.62 -5.84 -35.40
CA THR A 56 -35.07 -4.46 -35.15
C THR A 56 -34.02 -3.64 -34.40
N PHE A 57 -34.08 -2.32 -34.53
CA PHE A 57 -33.27 -1.36 -33.77
C PHE A 57 -33.96 -0.88 -32.48
N LYS A 58 -35.29 -0.87 -32.46
CA LYS A 58 -36.14 -0.42 -31.34
C LYS A 58 -35.78 0.97 -30.83
N GLY A 59 -35.71 1.95 -31.75
CA GLY A 59 -35.30 3.32 -31.45
C GLY A 59 -36.14 4.03 -30.39
N ASP A 60 -37.37 3.59 -30.14
CA ASP A 60 -38.23 4.10 -29.06
C ASP A 60 -37.98 3.46 -27.70
N LYS A 61 -37.19 2.39 -27.63
CA LYS A 61 -36.87 1.73 -26.37
C LYS A 61 -35.84 2.54 -25.58
N THR A 62 -36.05 2.69 -24.29
CA THR A 62 -35.05 3.26 -23.37
C THR A 62 -33.87 2.31 -23.24
N MET A 63 -32.69 2.78 -23.55
CA MET A 63 -31.43 2.05 -23.37
C MET A 63 -30.96 2.16 -21.91
N THR A 64 -30.55 1.06 -21.33
CA THR A 64 -29.92 1.03 -19.99
C THR A 64 -28.49 1.54 -20.07
N ARG A 65 -27.90 1.94 -18.95
CA ARG A 65 -26.47 2.32 -18.90
C ARG A 65 -25.55 1.17 -19.33
N TYR A 66 -25.86 -0.07 -18.99
CA TYR A 66 -25.10 -1.26 -19.42
C TYR A 66 -25.17 -1.50 -20.93
N GLU A 67 -26.33 -1.36 -21.55
CA GLU A 67 -26.46 -1.47 -23.02
C GLU A 67 -25.65 -0.37 -23.71
N MET A 68 -25.65 0.85 -23.18
CA MET A 68 -24.83 1.94 -23.72
C MET A 68 -23.33 1.66 -23.53
N ALA A 69 -22.91 1.12 -22.39
CA ALA A 69 -21.53 0.74 -22.15
C ALA A 69 -21.05 -0.36 -23.14
N GLN A 70 -21.89 -1.31 -23.51
CA GLN A 70 -21.57 -2.31 -24.54
C GLN A 70 -21.34 -1.66 -25.92
N VAL A 71 -22.15 -0.66 -26.30
CA VAL A 71 -21.95 0.10 -27.53
C VAL A 71 -20.60 0.84 -27.50
N VAL A 72 -20.29 1.49 -26.39
CA VAL A 72 -19.01 2.18 -26.19
C VAL A 72 -17.83 1.20 -26.26
N ALA A 73 -17.94 0.04 -25.59
CA ALA A 73 -16.92 -1.03 -25.64
C ALA A 73 -16.63 -1.52 -27.06
N LYS A 74 -17.66 -1.68 -27.88
CA LYS A 74 -17.49 -2.04 -29.30
C LYS A 74 -16.83 -0.94 -30.11
N ALA A 75 -17.19 0.32 -29.84
CA ALA A 75 -16.57 1.48 -30.49
C ALA A 75 -15.07 1.59 -30.16
N MET A 76 -14.67 1.32 -28.93
CA MET A 76 -13.26 1.35 -28.49
C MET A 76 -12.36 0.37 -29.25
N ASN A 77 -12.92 -0.72 -29.76
CA ASN A 77 -12.18 -1.73 -30.53
C ASN A 77 -12.13 -1.44 -32.04
N LYS A 78 -12.49 -0.22 -32.48
CA LYS A 78 -12.51 0.18 -33.89
C LYS A 78 -11.39 1.15 -34.22
N ASN A 79 -10.96 1.19 -35.50
CA ASN A 79 -10.04 2.22 -35.95
C ASN A 79 -10.78 3.53 -36.10
N LEU A 80 -10.58 4.44 -35.17
CA LEU A 80 -11.25 5.71 -35.04
C LEU A 80 -10.35 6.84 -35.54
N ASN A 81 -10.95 7.88 -36.14
CA ASN A 81 -10.24 9.14 -36.38
C ASN A 81 -10.12 9.96 -35.06
N PRO A 82 -9.32 11.03 -35.01
CA PRO A 82 -9.10 11.78 -33.78
C PRO A 82 -10.37 12.33 -33.11
N ASP A 83 -11.37 12.81 -33.88
CA ASP A 83 -12.62 13.34 -33.34
C ASP A 83 -13.52 12.24 -32.78
N GLN A 84 -13.53 11.08 -33.45
CA GLN A 84 -14.22 9.90 -32.97
C GLN A 84 -13.60 9.36 -31.69
N GLN A 85 -12.27 9.28 -31.66
CA GLN A 85 -11.52 8.86 -30.47
C GLN A 85 -11.84 9.78 -29.28
N ALA A 86 -11.80 11.09 -29.46
CA ALA A 86 -12.14 12.05 -28.41
C ALA A 86 -13.58 11.86 -27.87
N THR A 87 -14.52 11.50 -28.76
CA THR A 87 -15.91 11.23 -28.39
C THR A 87 -16.02 9.91 -27.61
N VAL A 88 -15.38 8.84 -28.08
CA VAL A 88 -15.37 7.54 -27.41
C VAL A 88 -14.66 7.63 -26.07
N ASP A 89 -13.56 8.37 -25.96
CA ASP A 89 -12.84 8.60 -24.70
C ASP A 89 -13.71 9.32 -23.67
N LYS A 90 -14.51 10.30 -24.12
CA LYS A 90 -15.48 10.99 -23.25
C LYS A 90 -16.58 10.06 -22.76
N LEU A 91 -17.10 9.22 -23.64
CA LEU A 91 -18.15 8.25 -23.30
C LEU A 91 -17.59 7.13 -22.41
N SER A 92 -16.39 6.67 -22.66
CA SER A 92 -15.75 5.64 -21.82
C SER A 92 -15.56 6.12 -20.38
N LYS A 93 -15.28 7.38 -20.16
CA LYS A 93 -15.22 8.00 -18.84
C LYS A 93 -16.60 8.05 -18.16
N GLU A 94 -17.65 8.43 -18.90
CA GLU A 94 -19.03 8.50 -18.39
C GLU A 94 -19.55 7.10 -17.97
N PHE A 95 -19.18 6.06 -18.72
CA PHE A 95 -19.64 4.67 -18.50
C PHE A 95 -18.57 3.76 -17.88
N ALA A 96 -17.59 4.35 -17.22
CA ALA A 96 -16.43 3.61 -16.68
C ALA A 96 -16.81 2.47 -15.72
N THR A 97 -17.79 2.70 -14.85
CA THR A 97 -18.25 1.69 -13.88
C THR A 97 -18.87 0.48 -14.60
N GLU A 98 -19.71 0.73 -15.58
CA GLU A 98 -20.38 -0.30 -16.37
C GLU A 98 -19.36 -1.05 -17.25
N LEU A 99 -18.44 -0.34 -17.89
CA LEU A 99 -17.35 -0.93 -18.69
C LEU A 99 -16.45 -1.83 -17.86
N ASN A 100 -16.07 -1.40 -16.66
CA ASN A 100 -15.27 -2.22 -15.74
C ASN A 100 -16.02 -3.50 -15.33
N THR A 101 -17.32 -3.40 -15.09
CA THR A 101 -18.17 -4.57 -14.80
C THR A 101 -18.23 -5.53 -15.98
N LEU A 102 -18.17 -5.03 -17.21
CA LEU A 102 -18.08 -5.82 -18.45
C LEU A 102 -16.67 -6.36 -18.75
N GLY A 103 -15.69 -6.11 -17.89
CA GLY A 103 -14.30 -6.53 -18.08
C GLY A 103 -13.55 -5.77 -19.16
N VAL A 104 -14.07 -4.63 -19.62
CA VAL A 104 -13.42 -3.77 -20.62
C VAL A 104 -12.47 -2.82 -19.90
N LYS A 105 -11.16 -2.94 -20.18
CA LYS A 105 -10.17 -1.96 -19.74
C LYS A 105 -10.36 -0.66 -20.51
N VAL A 106 -10.60 0.41 -19.81
CA VAL A 106 -10.69 1.75 -20.38
C VAL A 106 -9.30 2.37 -20.31
N ASP A 107 -8.59 2.40 -21.44
CA ASP A 107 -7.32 3.10 -21.55
C ASP A 107 -7.53 4.59 -21.21
N GLY A 108 -6.67 5.13 -20.36
CA GLY A 108 -6.81 6.51 -19.83
C GLY A 108 -7.62 6.64 -18.53
N LEU A 109 -8.48 5.68 -18.15
CA LEU A 109 -9.04 5.63 -16.81
C LEU A 109 -7.99 5.19 -15.79
N GLN A 110 -7.16 4.23 -16.18
CA GLN A 110 -6.03 3.81 -15.36
C GLN A 110 -5.09 4.98 -15.13
N ASP A 111 -4.75 5.75 -16.17
CA ASP A 111 -3.91 6.96 -16.05
C ASP A 111 -4.56 8.03 -15.15
N GLN A 112 -5.88 8.19 -15.21
CA GLN A 112 -6.58 9.10 -14.31
C GLN A 112 -6.62 8.58 -12.88
N MET A 113 -6.87 7.29 -12.67
CA MET A 113 -6.81 6.67 -11.34
C MET A 113 -5.39 6.71 -10.78
N ASP A 114 -4.36 6.53 -11.61
CA ASP A 114 -2.97 6.62 -11.21
C ASP A 114 -2.52 8.05 -10.87
N ASN A 115 -3.19 9.05 -11.43
CA ASN A 115 -2.99 10.48 -11.13
C ASN A 115 -3.86 10.99 -9.97
N LEU A 116 -4.82 10.19 -9.46
CA LEU A 116 -5.58 10.56 -8.28
C LEU A 116 -4.71 10.48 -7.02
N VAL A 117 -4.94 11.43 -6.14
CA VAL A 117 -4.42 11.35 -4.77
C VAL A 117 -5.10 10.19 -4.06
N LYS A 118 -4.32 9.20 -3.63
CA LYS A 118 -4.80 8.04 -2.87
C LYS A 118 -4.78 8.39 -1.39
N MET A 119 -5.89 8.17 -0.72
CA MET A 119 -6.00 8.29 0.72
C MET A 119 -5.99 6.89 1.33
N SER A 120 -5.32 6.74 2.44
CA SER A 120 -5.25 5.50 3.21
C SER A 120 -5.24 5.82 4.69
N GLY A 121 -5.50 4.84 5.52
CA GLY A 121 -5.39 5.04 6.95
C GLY A 121 -5.25 3.73 7.70
N ASP A 122 -4.81 3.84 8.95
CA ASP A 122 -4.86 2.76 9.91
C ASP A 122 -5.23 3.28 11.30
N ALA A 123 -5.89 2.42 12.06
CA ALA A 123 -6.18 2.63 13.46
C ALA A 123 -5.70 1.42 14.25
N ARG A 124 -5.18 1.67 15.45
CA ARG A 124 -4.68 0.64 16.35
C ARG A 124 -5.16 0.90 17.77
N VAL A 125 -5.62 -0.15 18.42
CA VAL A 125 -5.82 -0.17 19.89
C VAL A 125 -4.90 -1.24 20.46
N ARG A 126 -4.16 -0.89 21.55
CA ARG A 126 -3.29 -1.83 22.25
C ARG A 126 -3.64 -1.89 23.74
N TYR A 127 -3.52 -3.08 24.28
CA TYR A 127 -3.49 -3.35 25.71
C TYR A 127 -2.12 -3.91 26.08
N GLY A 128 -1.54 -3.44 27.15
CA GLY A 128 -0.30 -3.98 27.72
C GLY A 128 -0.41 -4.14 29.24
N SER A 129 0.18 -5.21 29.73
CA SER A 129 0.25 -5.51 31.16
C SER A 129 1.63 -6.08 31.49
N VAL A 130 2.12 -5.72 32.65
CA VAL A 130 3.35 -6.25 33.24
C VAL A 130 2.93 -6.93 34.52
N GLU A 131 3.53 -8.09 34.83
CA GLU A 131 3.34 -8.75 36.12
C GLU A 131 3.73 -7.78 37.26
N ASP A 132 2.92 -7.71 38.29
CA ASP A 132 3.07 -6.77 39.41
C ASP A 132 3.07 -5.28 39.04
N GLY A 133 2.70 -4.94 37.76
CA GLY A 133 2.67 -3.59 37.26
C GLY A 133 1.28 -3.10 36.81
N ALA A 134 1.20 -1.84 36.46
CA ALA A 134 -0.03 -1.27 35.91
C ALA A 134 -0.27 -1.69 34.47
N SER A 135 -1.52 -2.04 34.14
CA SER A 135 -1.92 -2.22 32.74
C SER A 135 -2.13 -0.86 32.06
N LYS A 136 -1.77 -0.80 30.80
CA LYS A 136 -1.96 0.38 29.92
C LYS A 136 -2.84 0.03 28.74
N VAL A 137 -3.58 1.02 28.25
CA VAL A 137 -4.30 0.95 26.97
C VAL A 137 -3.92 2.18 26.18
N ASP A 138 -3.51 2.01 24.95
CA ASP A 138 -3.31 3.12 24.04
C ASP A 138 -4.05 2.90 22.71
N TYR A 139 -4.26 3.98 22.00
CA TYR A 139 -4.79 3.96 20.64
C TYR A 139 -4.06 4.96 19.76
N ARG A 140 -4.03 4.66 18.46
CA ARG A 140 -3.42 5.51 17.43
C ARG A 140 -4.27 5.50 16.18
N ALA A 141 -4.39 6.65 15.54
CA ALA A 141 -4.90 6.75 14.16
C ALA A 141 -3.85 7.42 13.26
N ARG A 142 -3.73 6.94 12.03
CA ARG A 142 -2.87 7.52 11.00
C ARG A 142 -3.65 7.70 9.71
N PHE A 143 -3.36 8.78 9.00
CA PHE A 143 -3.95 9.10 7.69
C PHE A 143 -2.84 9.36 6.70
N GLY A 144 -2.81 8.60 5.63
CA GLY A 144 -1.86 8.69 4.55
C GLY A 144 -2.46 9.34 3.30
N VAL A 145 -1.62 10.08 2.60
CA VAL A 145 -1.91 10.69 1.30
C VAL A 145 -0.75 10.40 0.38
N ASP A 146 -1.03 9.75 -0.76
CA ASP A 146 -0.06 9.43 -1.80
C ASP A 146 -0.50 10.07 -3.12
N GLY A 147 0.40 10.79 -3.78
CA GLY A 147 0.14 11.46 -5.05
C GLY A 147 1.25 11.22 -6.07
N LYS A 148 0.88 11.02 -7.34
CA LYS A 148 1.81 11.00 -8.46
C LYS A 148 2.10 12.43 -8.87
N ILE A 149 3.39 12.82 -8.92
CA ILE A 149 3.85 14.13 -9.41
C ILE A 149 4.19 14.03 -10.90
N SER A 150 4.85 12.94 -11.28
CA SER A 150 5.18 12.57 -12.66
C SER A 150 5.36 11.06 -12.77
N ASP A 151 5.68 10.53 -13.96
CA ASP A 151 5.85 9.09 -14.16
C ASP A 151 6.94 8.46 -13.29
N ASN A 152 7.96 9.23 -12.93
CA ASN A 152 9.07 8.78 -12.11
C ASN A 152 9.14 9.45 -10.72
N MET A 153 8.12 10.21 -10.32
CA MET A 153 8.12 10.96 -9.07
C MET A 153 6.78 10.86 -8.34
N LYS A 154 6.83 10.52 -7.05
CA LYS A 154 5.68 10.39 -6.16
C LYS A 154 5.91 11.20 -4.89
N PHE A 155 4.83 11.77 -4.36
CA PHE A 155 4.78 12.38 -3.03
C PHE A 155 4.00 11.48 -2.09
N SER A 156 4.46 11.35 -0.86
CA SER A 156 3.77 10.64 0.21
C SER A 156 3.82 11.45 1.50
N ALA A 157 2.69 11.55 2.19
CA ALA A 157 2.61 12.14 3.52
C ALA A 157 1.72 11.31 4.44
N ARG A 158 2.02 11.28 5.73
CA ARG A 158 1.24 10.60 6.76
C ARG A 158 1.13 11.48 8.01
N LEU A 159 -0.09 11.64 8.48
CA LEU A 159 -0.40 12.27 9.76
C LEU A 159 -0.64 11.18 10.81
N THR A 160 -0.34 11.46 12.08
CA THR A 160 -0.55 10.54 13.20
C THR A 160 -1.02 11.28 14.43
N THR A 161 -1.88 10.62 15.22
CA THR A 161 -2.19 11.06 16.59
C THR A 161 -1.07 10.72 17.59
N GLY A 162 -0.05 9.92 17.15
CA GLY A 162 0.82 9.24 18.11
C GLY A 162 0.06 8.18 18.92
N ASP A 163 0.73 7.57 19.91
CA ASP A 163 0.11 6.62 20.83
C ASP A 163 -0.50 7.41 22.00
N ILE A 164 -1.82 7.45 22.06
CA ILE A 164 -2.60 8.19 23.06
C ILE A 164 -2.99 7.23 24.17
N ASN A 165 -2.62 7.52 25.42
CA ASN A 165 -3.00 6.72 26.58
C ASN A 165 -4.50 6.91 26.88
N ALA A 166 -5.28 5.82 26.84
CA ALA A 166 -6.73 5.88 27.06
C ALA A 166 -7.16 6.23 28.49
N LYS A 167 -6.23 6.18 29.47
CA LYS A 167 -6.49 6.47 30.89
C LYS A 167 -6.09 7.90 31.31
N GLU A 168 -5.49 8.67 30.42
CA GLU A 168 -5.04 10.04 30.69
C GLU A 168 -5.98 11.06 30.07
N ASP A 169 -5.95 12.29 30.57
CA ASP A 169 -6.61 13.41 29.91
C ASP A 169 -5.88 13.72 28.61
N ASN A 170 -6.59 13.56 27.50
CA ASN A 170 -6.06 13.74 26.15
C ASN A 170 -6.57 15.04 25.51
N SER A 171 -6.98 16.03 26.32
CA SER A 171 -7.48 17.34 25.83
C SER A 171 -6.44 18.06 24.96
N ASP A 172 -5.14 17.81 25.18
CA ASP A 172 -4.01 18.38 24.44
C ASP A 172 -3.47 17.46 23.32
N ALA A 173 -4.16 16.36 23.01
CA ALA A 173 -3.75 15.45 21.95
C ALA A 173 -3.63 16.19 20.61
N LYS A 174 -2.48 16.04 19.94
CA LYS A 174 -2.16 16.72 18.67
C LYS A 174 -2.03 15.72 17.54
N ILE A 175 -2.33 16.19 16.35
CA ILE A 175 -2.03 15.47 15.12
C ILE A 175 -0.67 15.96 14.63
N ASP A 176 0.29 15.05 14.52
CA ASP A 176 1.65 15.33 14.06
C ASP A 176 1.87 14.86 12.63
N LEU A 177 2.81 15.49 11.93
CA LEU A 177 3.32 15.02 10.65
C LEU A 177 4.27 13.84 10.93
N ASP A 178 3.81 12.63 10.60
CA ASP A 178 4.58 11.39 10.80
C ASP A 178 5.62 11.19 9.67
N THR A 179 5.20 11.26 8.41
CA THR A 179 6.08 11.25 7.24
C THR A 179 5.68 12.31 6.22
N ALA A 180 6.65 12.81 5.45
CA ALA A 180 6.44 13.65 4.27
C ALA A 180 7.68 13.57 3.38
N ASN A 181 7.57 12.95 2.24
CA ASN A 181 8.69 12.69 1.36
C ASN A 181 8.31 12.67 -0.11
N VAL A 182 9.33 12.77 -0.94
CA VAL A 182 9.25 12.60 -2.39
C VAL A 182 10.16 11.45 -2.78
N SER A 183 9.60 10.48 -3.50
CA SER A 183 10.33 9.35 -4.08
C SER A 183 10.46 9.53 -5.59
N PHE A 184 11.65 9.27 -6.14
CA PHE A 184 11.93 9.42 -7.57
C PHE A 184 13.08 8.52 -8.02
N ASN A 185 13.09 8.19 -9.31
CA ASN A 185 14.19 7.46 -9.94
C ASN A 185 15.14 8.44 -10.64
N ALA A 186 16.42 8.38 -10.30
CA ALA A 186 17.47 9.15 -10.95
C ALA A 186 18.79 8.37 -10.94
N LEU A 187 19.57 8.45 -12.01
CA LEU A 187 20.86 7.78 -12.16
C LEU A 187 20.83 6.27 -11.94
N GLY A 188 19.69 5.61 -12.26
CA GLY A 188 19.50 4.18 -12.01
C GLY A 188 19.22 3.81 -10.55
N LEU A 189 19.04 4.81 -9.68
CA LEU A 189 18.75 4.64 -8.25
C LEU A 189 17.29 5.02 -7.96
N GLY A 190 16.64 4.25 -7.10
CA GLY A 190 15.40 4.66 -6.43
C GLY A 190 15.75 5.53 -5.23
N ASN A 191 15.35 6.80 -5.25
CA ASN A 191 15.66 7.77 -4.20
C ASN A 191 14.39 8.20 -3.45
N THR A 192 14.53 8.47 -2.14
CA THR A 192 13.48 9.11 -1.34
C THR A 192 14.11 10.22 -0.51
N ILE A 193 13.55 11.42 -0.59
CA ILE A 193 14.01 12.60 0.17
C ILE A 193 12.87 13.13 1.01
N GLY A 194 13.16 13.49 2.25
CA GLY A 194 12.23 14.03 3.22
C GLY A 194 12.13 13.19 4.47
N ARG A 195 11.01 13.34 5.18
CA ARG A 195 10.71 12.55 6.37
C ARG A 195 10.08 11.22 5.97
N GLN A 196 10.78 10.13 6.21
CA GLN A 196 10.44 8.79 5.75
C GLN A 196 10.57 7.75 6.87
N ASP A 197 9.90 6.60 6.72
CA ASP A 197 10.11 5.47 7.62
C ASP A 197 11.53 4.94 7.46
N PHE A 198 12.14 4.60 8.59
CA PHE A 198 13.49 4.08 8.68
C PHE A 198 13.51 2.82 9.53
N PHE A 199 13.75 1.69 8.88
CA PHE A 199 13.66 0.37 9.48
C PHE A 199 14.86 -0.47 9.07
N LEU A 200 15.57 -1.06 10.03
CA LEU A 200 16.76 -1.90 9.82
C LEU A 200 16.75 -3.11 10.75
N GLY A 201 17.33 -4.22 10.27
CA GLY A 201 17.56 -5.41 11.06
C GLY A 201 16.27 -5.96 11.66
N SER A 202 15.27 -6.29 10.85
CA SER A 202 13.91 -6.66 11.31
C SER A 202 13.30 -5.72 12.37
N GLY A 203 13.82 -4.51 12.49
CA GLY A 203 13.46 -3.49 13.48
C GLY A 203 14.29 -3.55 14.77
N ALA A 204 15.12 -4.56 14.97
CA ALA A 204 15.95 -4.66 16.17
C ALA A 204 16.99 -3.53 16.24
N ILE A 205 17.58 -3.16 15.10
CA ILE A 205 18.58 -2.08 15.04
C ILE A 205 17.90 -0.71 15.04
N MET A 206 16.87 -0.54 14.20
CA MET A 206 16.20 0.74 14.03
C MET A 206 14.76 0.55 13.56
N ASP A 207 13.84 1.21 14.24
CA ASP A 207 12.44 1.43 13.82
C ASP A 207 12.03 2.85 14.18
N GLY A 208 11.82 3.68 13.17
CA GLY A 208 11.46 5.08 13.40
C GLY A 208 11.30 5.87 12.12
N THR A 209 11.50 7.18 12.23
CA THR A 209 11.48 8.09 11.09
C THR A 209 12.83 8.79 10.91
N LEU A 210 13.22 8.99 9.66
CA LEU A 210 14.42 9.70 9.23
C LEU A 210 14.03 10.96 8.45
N ASN A 211 14.59 12.10 8.82
CA ASN A 211 14.58 13.31 8.00
C ASN A 211 15.87 13.34 7.18
N GLY A 212 15.81 12.94 5.94
CA GLY A 212 17.02 12.78 5.13
C GLY A 212 16.76 12.20 3.76
N ILE A 213 17.75 11.46 3.28
CA ILE A 213 17.71 10.77 1.99
C ILE A 213 17.93 9.28 2.17
N SER A 214 17.22 8.48 1.39
CA SER A 214 17.58 7.08 1.13
C SER A 214 17.75 6.87 -0.36
N SER A 215 18.66 5.97 -0.74
CA SER A 215 18.91 5.58 -2.12
C SER A 215 19.06 4.07 -2.22
N GLN A 216 18.44 3.46 -3.22
CA GLN A 216 18.44 2.01 -3.42
C GLN A 216 18.96 1.66 -4.82
N LEU A 217 19.90 0.73 -4.86
CA LEU A 217 20.42 0.10 -6.07
C LEU A 217 20.34 -1.43 -5.91
N GLY A 218 19.42 -2.05 -6.64
CA GLY A 218 19.21 -3.49 -6.51
C GLY A 218 18.88 -3.87 -5.07
N ASN A 219 19.70 -4.71 -4.48
CA ASN A 219 19.54 -5.26 -3.13
C ASN A 219 20.20 -4.40 -2.03
N VAL A 220 20.84 -3.31 -2.37
CA VAL A 220 21.49 -2.40 -1.42
C VAL A 220 20.65 -1.15 -1.26
N LYS A 221 20.36 -0.75 -0.03
CA LYS A 221 19.74 0.51 0.32
C LYS A 221 20.63 1.25 1.31
N VAL A 222 20.81 2.54 1.11
CA VAL A 222 21.60 3.41 1.99
C VAL A 222 20.75 4.57 2.49
N PHE A 223 21.08 5.06 3.68
CA PHE A 223 20.35 6.13 4.35
C PHE A 223 21.34 7.15 4.92
N ALA A 224 20.97 8.42 4.88
CA ALA A 224 21.68 9.50 5.56
C ALA A 224 20.67 10.56 6.02
N GLY A 225 20.75 10.98 7.27
CA GLY A 225 19.83 12.00 7.80
C GLY A 225 19.83 12.09 9.31
N ASN A 226 18.77 12.70 9.83
CA ASN A 226 18.57 12.85 11.27
C ASN A 226 17.31 12.13 11.71
N THR A 227 17.36 11.46 12.86
CA THR A 227 16.19 10.87 13.52
C THR A 227 15.25 11.96 14.03
N LYS A 228 14.08 11.56 14.58
CA LYS A 228 13.15 12.49 15.23
C LYS A 228 13.80 13.21 16.44
N GLN A 229 14.74 12.56 17.11
CA GLN A 229 15.50 13.11 18.25
C GLN A 229 16.70 13.97 17.82
N ALA A 230 16.83 14.24 16.51
CA ALA A 230 17.91 14.99 15.87
C ALA A 230 19.28 14.28 15.88
N ASP A 231 19.31 12.97 16.15
CA ASP A 231 20.53 12.18 16.01
C ASP A 231 20.90 11.99 14.54
N ARG A 232 22.14 12.30 14.20
CA ARG A 232 22.66 12.10 12.85
C ARG A 232 23.01 10.63 12.63
N VAL A 233 22.39 10.03 11.62
CA VAL A 233 22.60 8.60 11.32
C VAL A 233 22.95 8.38 9.86
N TYR A 234 23.79 7.36 9.65
CA TYR A 234 24.13 6.78 8.35
C TYR A 234 23.88 5.28 8.44
N ALA A 235 23.25 4.72 7.43
CA ALA A 235 22.94 3.30 7.45
C ALA A 235 23.02 2.69 6.05
N ALA A 236 23.23 1.38 6.03
CA ALA A 236 23.14 0.55 4.84
C ALA A 236 22.43 -0.76 5.17
N GLU A 237 21.66 -1.23 4.22
CA GLU A 237 20.94 -2.49 4.26
C GLU A 237 21.25 -3.27 2.98
N TYR A 238 21.48 -4.56 3.12
CA TYR A 238 21.57 -5.51 2.02
C TYR A 238 20.67 -6.69 2.28
N GLY A 239 19.81 -7.05 1.34
CA GLY A 239 18.92 -8.21 1.46
C GLY A 239 18.95 -9.06 0.20
N THR A 240 19.03 -10.38 0.34
CA THR A 240 18.99 -11.31 -0.79
C THR A 240 18.28 -12.60 -0.45
N THR A 241 17.93 -13.38 -1.46
CA THR A 241 17.42 -14.75 -1.29
C THR A 241 18.31 -15.69 -2.08
N PHE A 242 18.91 -16.66 -1.40
CA PHE A 242 19.74 -17.69 -1.99
C PHE A 242 19.23 -19.08 -1.60
N ASN A 243 18.88 -19.90 -2.57
CA ASN A 243 18.32 -21.25 -2.37
C ASN A 243 17.15 -21.31 -1.38
N GLY A 244 16.26 -20.31 -1.42
CA GLY A 244 15.10 -20.22 -0.53
C GLY A 244 15.42 -19.67 0.88
N VAL A 245 16.69 -19.40 1.19
CA VAL A 245 17.13 -18.73 2.42
C VAL A 245 17.13 -17.22 2.16
N LYS A 246 16.37 -16.47 2.95
CA LYS A 246 16.47 -15.00 2.97
C LYS A 246 17.61 -14.60 3.86
N LEU A 247 18.49 -13.76 3.37
CA LEU A 247 19.67 -13.25 4.10
C LEU A 247 19.65 -11.73 4.10
N GLY A 248 19.98 -11.12 5.23
CA GLY A 248 20.13 -9.69 5.38
C GLY A 248 21.41 -9.34 6.12
N ALA A 249 21.94 -8.17 5.79
CA ALA A 249 23.05 -7.55 6.50
C ALA A 249 22.80 -6.06 6.64
N ASP A 250 23.03 -5.51 7.80
CA ASP A 250 22.68 -4.14 8.18
C ASP A 250 23.88 -3.45 8.82
N PHE A 251 23.96 -2.16 8.58
CA PHE A 251 24.93 -1.27 9.23
C PHE A 251 24.21 0.01 9.65
N LEU A 252 24.45 0.47 10.87
CA LEU A 252 24.04 1.76 11.40
C LEU A 252 25.21 2.44 12.09
N LYS A 253 25.44 3.71 11.77
CA LYS A 253 26.30 4.62 12.53
C LYS A 253 25.47 5.78 13.03
N ASN A 254 25.42 5.98 14.32
CA ASN A 254 24.84 7.15 14.98
C ASN A 254 25.98 8.08 15.43
N ASP A 255 26.15 9.21 14.73
CA ASP A 255 27.25 10.16 15.04
C ASP A 255 27.02 10.92 16.35
N THR A 256 25.78 10.98 16.83
CA THR A 256 25.42 11.69 18.07
C THR A 256 25.78 10.86 19.30
N THR A 257 25.41 9.57 19.30
CA THR A 257 25.71 8.64 20.41
C THR A 257 27.06 7.98 20.27
N GLY A 258 27.65 7.99 19.07
CA GLY A 258 28.87 7.27 18.73
C GLY A 258 28.65 5.78 18.42
N ASN A 259 27.42 5.27 18.51
CA ASN A 259 27.09 3.88 18.29
C ASN A 259 27.35 3.44 16.84
N LYS A 260 27.94 2.27 16.68
CA LYS A 260 28.11 1.56 15.40
C LYS A 260 27.54 0.14 15.56
N LEU A 261 26.47 -0.13 14.86
CA LEU A 261 25.79 -1.42 14.89
C LEU A 261 25.95 -2.15 13.56
N TYR A 262 26.25 -3.44 13.64
CA TYR A 262 26.32 -4.35 12.51
C TYR A 262 25.30 -5.46 12.75
N GLY A 263 24.41 -5.69 11.79
CA GLY A 263 23.38 -6.72 11.84
C GLY A 263 23.57 -7.77 10.78
N ALA A 264 23.17 -8.99 11.11
CA ALA A 264 22.99 -10.07 10.15
C ALA A 264 21.73 -10.85 10.50
N ASN A 265 20.92 -11.16 9.50
CA ASN A 265 19.71 -11.92 9.72
C ASN A 265 19.52 -12.98 8.63
N ALA A 266 18.83 -14.06 9.00
CA ALA A 266 18.49 -15.15 8.10
C ALA A 266 17.08 -15.68 8.40
N ALA A 267 16.34 -16.05 7.34
CA ALA A 267 15.06 -16.74 7.48
C ALA A 267 14.93 -17.82 6.39
N PHE A 268 14.50 -19.03 6.78
CA PHE A 268 14.36 -20.16 5.87
C PHE A 268 13.25 -21.11 6.30
N GLY A 269 12.59 -21.70 5.30
CA GLY A 269 11.58 -22.72 5.53
C GLY A 269 12.22 -24.04 5.99
N ILE A 270 11.82 -24.53 7.16
CA ILE A 270 12.28 -25.84 7.72
C ILE A 270 11.26 -26.95 7.47
N ALA A 271 10.00 -26.58 7.25
CA ALA A 271 8.92 -27.48 6.85
C ALA A 271 7.82 -26.67 6.13
N LYS A 272 6.78 -27.35 5.62
CA LYS A 272 5.63 -26.67 5.02
C LYS A 272 4.96 -25.76 6.05
N ASN A 273 4.89 -24.46 5.75
CA ASN A 273 4.34 -23.40 6.62
C ASN A 273 5.06 -23.25 7.97
N VAL A 274 6.35 -23.60 8.03
CA VAL A 274 7.19 -23.40 9.20
C VAL A 274 8.48 -22.72 8.77
N THR A 275 8.72 -21.51 9.28
CA THR A 275 9.89 -20.69 8.98
C THR A 275 10.74 -20.55 10.23
N ALA A 276 12.03 -20.87 10.14
CA ALA A 276 13.01 -20.52 11.15
C ALA A 276 13.66 -19.19 10.81
N ASN A 277 14.00 -18.40 11.84
CA ASN A 277 14.71 -17.14 11.71
C ASN A 277 15.80 -17.01 12.76
N ALA A 278 16.86 -16.30 12.40
CA ALA A 278 17.95 -15.93 13.28
C ALA A 278 18.37 -14.50 12.98
N GLU A 279 18.77 -13.77 14.02
CA GLU A 279 19.30 -12.43 13.93
C GLU A 279 20.46 -12.26 14.91
N TYR A 280 21.48 -11.55 14.48
CA TYR A 280 22.65 -11.19 15.27
C TYR A 280 22.92 -9.70 15.08
N VAL A 281 23.15 -8.97 16.16
CA VAL A 281 23.57 -7.57 16.15
C VAL A 281 24.80 -7.41 17.04
N LYS A 282 25.79 -6.68 16.55
CA LYS A 282 27.00 -6.26 17.28
C LYS A 282 27.03 -4.76 17.35
N ASN A 283 27.12 -4.21 18.55
CA ASN A 283 27.50 -2.82 18.76
C ASN A 283 29.02 -2.74 18.99
N ASP A 284 29.74 -2.25 17.99
CA ASP A 284 31.19 -2.14 18.02
C ASP A 284 31.70 -1.09 19.04
N THR A 285 30.85 -0.14 19.42
CA THR A 285 31.21 0.92 20.37
C THR A 285 31.20 0.43 21.80
N THR A 286 30.27 -0.42 22.18
CA THR A 286 30.10 -0.97 23.53
C THR A 286 30.68 -2.40 23.66
N ASP A 287 31.07 -3.00 22.56
CA ASP A 287 31.46 -4.42 22.42
C ASP A 287 30.36 -5.40 22.77
N ALA A 288 29.10 -4.97 22.87
CA ALA A 288 27.94 -5.76 23.25
C ALA A 288 27.26 -6.42 22.04
N THR A 289 26.59 -7.55 22.27
CA THR A 289 25.91 -8.32 21.25
C THR A 289 24.43 -8.57 21.58
N ALA A 290 23.62 -8.70 20.55
CA ALA A 290 22.24 -9.19 20.66
C ALA A 290 22.02 -10.33 19.68
N THR A 291 21.40 -11.41 20.14
CA THR A 291 21.03 -12.57 19.34
C THR A 291 19.55 -12.87 19.49
N ALA A 292 18.93 -13.28 18.39
CA ALA A 292 17.58 -13.82 18.41
C ALA A 292 17.48 -15.00 17.45
N TYR A 293 16.75 -16.04 17.86
CA TYR A 293 16.38 -17.14 16.97
C TYR A 293 14.99 -17.64 17.31
N GLY A 294 14.23 -17.92 16.26
CA GLY A 294 12.83 -18.26 16.43
C GLY A 294 12.28 -19.16 15.35
N VAL A 295 11.08 -19.62 15.61
CA VAL A 295 10.29 -20.41 14.67
C VAL A 295 8.90 -19.78 14.55
N LYS A 296 8.42 -19.66 13.31
CA LYS A 296 7.10 -19.19 12.99
C LYS A 296 6.30 -20.27 12.27
N PHE A 297 5.10 -20.52 12.75
CA PHE A 297 4.09 -21.39 12.13
C PHE A 297 3.14 -20.54 11.30
N ASP A 298 3.48 -20.32 10.03
CA ASP A 298 2.87 -19.32 9.16
C ASP A 298 1.34 -19.51 8.99
N LYS A 299 0.86 -20.76 8.94
CA LYS A 299 -0.55 -21.05 8.75
C LYS A 299 -1.42 -20.64 9.95
N VAL A 300 -0.90 -20.81 11.16
CA VAL A 300 -1.64 -20.52 12.40
C VAL A 300 -1.31 -19.16 12.99
N GLY A 301 -0.22 -18.52 12.52
CA GLY A 301 0.22 -17.22 13.00
C GLY A 301 0.94 -17.24 14.34
N LEU A 302 1.39 -18.41 14.82
CA LEU A 302 2.15 -18.54 16.06
C LEU A 302 3.65 -18.42 15.79
N SER A 303 4.38 -17.74 16.67
CA SER A 303 5.84 -17.76 16.70
C SER A 303 6.37 -17.83 18.12
N ALA A 304 7.57 -18.38 18.24
CA ALA A 304 8.35 -18.40 19.47
C ALA A 304 9.77 -17.95 19.12
N THR A 305 10.29 -16.96 19.85
CA THR A 305 11.61 -16.37 19.62
C THR A 305 12.37 -16.30 20.94
N TYR A 306 13.54 -16.87 20.99
CA TYR A 306 14.48 -16.67 22.08
C TYR A 306 15.34 -15.45 21.78
N ARG A 307 15.58 -14.61 22.80
CA ARG A 307 16.42 -13.42 22.71
C ARG A 307 17.47 -13.45 23.81
N ASP A 308 18.70 -13.05 23.46
CA ASP A 308 19.78 -12.78 24.41
C ASP A 308 20.43 -11.45 23.97
N ILE A 309 20.13 -10.39 24.71
CA ILE A 309 20.52 -9.01 24.41
C ILE A 309 21.37 -8.51 25.55
N GLU A 310 22.64 -8.24 25.31
CA GLU A 310 23.54 -7.63 26.28
C GLU A 310 23.23 -6.13 26.41
N ALA A 311 23.45 -5.56 27.60
CA ALA A 311 23.28 -4.14 27.82
C ALA A 311 24.15 -3.32 26.86
N GLY A 312 23.52 -2.35 26.17
CA GLY A 312 24.18 -1.54 25.17
C GLY A 312 24.36 -2.18 23.80
N ALA A 313 23.84 -3.39 23.56
CA ALA A 313 23.88 -4.02 22.24
C ALA A 313 22.94 -3.32 21.25
N LEU A 314 21.81 -2.86 21.71
CA LEU A 314 20.81 -2.16 20.89
C LEU A 314 20.64 -0.72 21.36
N ASP A 315 20.12 0.13 20.46
CA ASP A 315 19.80 1.53 20.76
C ASP A 315 18.31 1.68 21.14
N SER A 316 17.94 2.82 21.73
CA SER A 316 16.58 3.19 22.08
C SER A 316 15.60 3.20 20.89
N TYR A 317 16.12 3.21 19.66
CA TYR A 317 15.33 3.14 18.42
C TYR A 317 14.86 1.75 18.03
N SER A 318 15.24 0.71 18.75
CA SER A 318 14.79 -0.65 18.47
C SER A 318 13.26 -0.78 18.60
N THR A 319 12.61 -1.48 17.65
CA THR A 319 11.19 -1.84 17.74
C THR A 319 10.87 -2.73 18.94
N LEU A 320 11.92 -3.32 19.55
CA LEU A 320 11.78 -4.14 20.76
C LEU A 320 11.52 -3.29 22.01
N ASN A 321 11.88 -2.00 22.00
CA ASN A 321 11.47 -1.07 23.04
C ASN A 321 9.95 -0.89 23.00
N ASP A 322 9.29 -1.11 24.11
CA ASP A 322 7.83 -1.01 24.17
C ASP A 322 7.38 -0.15 25.36
N GLY A 323 7.01 1.09 25.04
CA GLY A 323 6.47 2.03 26.03
C GLY A 323 5.14 1.58 26.65
N LEU A 324 4.41 0.68 26.02
CA LEU A 324 3.16 0.12 26.53
C LEU A 324 3.41 -0.81 27.74
N THR A 325 4.41 -1.69 27.61
CA THR A 325 4.80 -2.64 28.67
C THR A 325 6.05 -2.21 29.43
N GLY A 326 6.67 -1.09 29.04
CA GLY A 326 7.89 -0.59 29.66
C GLY A 326 9.12 -1.46 29.40
N LEU A 327 9.12 -2.27 28.33
CA LEU A 327 10.31 -3.00 27.93
C LEU A 327 11.36 -2.05 27.36
N ASP A 328 12.55 -2.10 27.95
CA ASP A 328 13.72 -1.35 27.51
C ASP A 328 14.85 -2.35 27.17
N VAL A 329 15.24 -2.42 25.91
CA VAL A 329 16.27 -3.31 25.40
C VAL A 329 17.66 -2.66 25.31
N THR A 330 17.82 -1.43 25.79
CA THR A 330 19.14 -0.86 26.02
C THR A 330 19.85 -1.51 27.23
N GLY A 331 19.06 -2.04 28.16
CA GLY A 331 19.50 -2.92 29.22
C GLY A 331 19.68 -4.39 28.76
N LYS A 332 20.05 -5.27 29.70
CA LYS A 332 20.14 -6.71 29.46
C LYS A 332 18.73 -7.32 29.39
N VAL A 333 18.46 -8.08 28.33
CA VAL A 333 17.19 -8.82 28.13
C VAL A 333 17.50 -10.23 27.66
N LYS A 334 16.98 -11.24 28.34
CA LYS A 334 17.18 -12.64 27.98
C LYS A 334 15.93 -13.46 28.27
N GLY A 335 15.51 -14.30 27.33
CA GLY A 335 14.34 -15.18 27.52
C GLY A 335 13.54 -15.42 26.25
N MET A 336 12.28 -15.80 26.44
CA MET A 336 11.37 -16.19 25.36
C MET A 336 10.30 -15.14 25.08
N GLU A 337 10.02 -14.97 23.80
CA GLU A 337 8.89 -14.20 23.30
C GLU A 337 7.98 -15.13 22.49
N TYR A 338 6.69 -15.15 22.81
CA TYR A 338 5.67 -15.89 22.10
C TYR A 338 4.70 -14.88 21.47
N GLN A 339 4.39 -15.06 20.20
CA GLN A 339 3.50 -14.16 19.50
C GLN A 339 2.46 -14.93 18.72
N TYR A 340 1.22 -14.47 18.77
CA TYR A 340 0.13 -14.84 17.89
C TYR A 340 -0.23 -13.65 17.01
N ASP A 341 -0.11 -13.81 15.71
CA ASP A 341 -0.40 -12.77 14.71
C ASP A 341 -1.37 -13.35 13.68
N LYS A 342 -2.58 -12.79 13.59
CA LYS A 342 -3.65 -13.35 12.79
C LYS A 342 -4.51 -12.27 12.16
N ASP A 343 -4.70 -12.36 10.85
CA ASP A 343 -5.72 -11.60 10.17
C ASP A 343 -7.10 -12.18 10.52
N LEU A 344 -7.93 -11.37 11.16
CA LEU A 344 -9.33 -11.70 11.50
C LEU A 344 -10.26 -11.44 10.33
N ASP A 345 -9.92 -10.43 9.51
CA ASP A 345 -10.60 -10.04 8.29
C ASP A 345 -9.58 -9.40 7.34
N LYS A 346 -9.97 -9.10 6.11
CA LYS A 346 -9.14 -8.50 5.06
C LYS A 346 -8.34 -7.29 5.55
N ASN A 347 -8.92 -6.47 6.42
CA ASN A 347 -8.35 -5.22 6.90
C ASN A 347 -8.17 -5.18 8.43
N VAL A 348 -8.37 -6.29 9.12
CA VAL A 348 -8.32 -6.37 10.58
C VAL A 348 -7.32 -7.44 11.00
N ASN A 349 -6.28 -7.02 11.73
CA ASN A 349 -5.27 -7.91 12.27
C ASN A 349 -5.30 -7.90 13.80
N LEU A 350 -5.19 -9.08 14.41
CA LEU A 350 -4.99 -9.29 15.84
C LEU A 350 -3.56 -9.75 16.08
N ASN A 351 -2.85 -9.06 16.97
CA ASN A 351 -1.55 -9.47 17.46
C ASN A 351 -1.60 -9.62 18.98
N VAL A 352 -1.13 -10.75 19.50
CA VAL A 352 -0.98 -11.00 20.94
C VAL A 352 0.44 -11.44 21.18
N LYS A 353 1.11 -10.86 22.17
CA LYS A 353 2.49 -11.14 22.53
C LYS A 353 2.60 -11.43 24.02
N TYR A 354 3.35 -12.46 24.38
CA TYR A 354 3.77 -12.78 25.72
C TYR A 354 5.29 -12.87 25.78
N GLN A 355 5.90 -12.20 26.73
CA GLN A 355 7.34 -12.11 26.90
C GLN A 355 7.69 -12.59 28.31
N ASP A 356 8.53 -13.61 28.36
CA ASP A 356 9.08 -14.25 29.56
C ASP A 356 10.59 -14.02 29.55
N PHE A 357 11.01 -12.93 30.20
CA PHE A 357 12.42 -12.50 30.24
C PHE A 357 12.94 -12.58 31.69
N ASP A 358 14.24 -12.87 31.85
CA ASP A 358 14.97 -13.17 33.09
C ASP A 358 14.82 -12.14 34.23
N ASN A 359 14.09 -11.05 34.06
CA ASN A 359 13.96 -9.99 35.05
C ASN A 359 12.69 -10.11 35.92
N ASP A 360 12.13 -11.30 36.07
CA ASP A 360 10.89 -11.62 36.81
C ASP A 360 9.65 -10.76 36.42
N ASN A 361 9.69 -10.14 35.22
CA ASN A 361 8.61 -9.30 34.72
C ASN A 361 8.03 -9.92 33.44
N HIS A 362 7.05 -10.77 33.59
CA HIS A 362 6.27 -11.25 32.45
C HIS A 362 5.46 -10.10 31.87
N ARG A 363 5.50 -9.96 30.54
CA ARG A 363 4.78 -8.91 29.82
C ARG A 363 3.80 -9.54 28.84
N THR A 364 2.59 -9.01 28.85
CA THR A 364 1.58 -9.39 27.86
C THR A 364 1.10 -8.15 27.13
N SER A 365 1.02 -8.23 25.81
CA SER A 365 0.36 -7.19 25.04
C SER A 365 -0.58 -7.79 24.00
N ALA A 366 -1.63 -7.08 23.68
CA ALA A 366 -2.55 -7.41 22.62
C ALA A 366 -2.87 -6.16 21.80
N SER A 367 -2.96 -6.27 20.49
CA SER A 367 -3.36 -5.17 19.62
C SER A 367 -4.33 -5.61 18.55
N VAL A 368 -5.29 -4.74 18.25
CA VAL A 368 -6.12 -4.82 17.07
C VAL A 368 -5.74 -3.68 16.14
N ASN A 369 -5.38 -4.01 14.92
CA ASN A 369 -4.99 -3.08 13.88
C ASN A 369 -6.02 -3.14 12.75
N VAL A 370 -6.52 -1.99 12.33
CA VAL A 370 -7.50 -1.85 11.24
C VAL A 370 -6.88 -0.97 10.16
N LYS A 371 -6.97 -1.39 8.88
CA LYS A 371 -6.56 -0.60 7.71
C LYS A 371 -7.78 -0.21 6.89
N PHE A 372 -7.79 0.97 6.27
CA PHE A 372 -8.86 1.47 5.41
C PHE A 372 -8.34 2.40 4.30
#